data_593bd595ceaa8cbdff097a4af87a5e54
#
_entry.id   593bd595ceaa8cbdff097a4af87a5e54
#
_cell.length_a   1.000
_cell.length_b   1.000
_cell.length_c   1.000
_cell.angle_alpha   90.00
_cell.angle_beta   90.00
_cell.angle_gamma   90.00
#
_symmetry.space_group_name_H-M   'P 1'
#
loop_
_entity.id
_entity.type
_entity.pdbx_description
1 polymer ?
#
loop_
_entity_poly.entity_id
_entity_poly.type
_entity_poly.pdbx_seq_one_letter_code
_entity_poly.pdbx_strand_id
1 'polypeptide(L)'
;VIPGNITFDNRYNAVKLNPTNFGIDISVYLEKFIGKTITGKISNISATVEKIALPTTDPVDDITIYVKYINSGDDFSSSVFTDGEALIGSAASLGDGVFFIRGYFVKVTQQTIILDYYSNNPSYRVGLQVTESFIGSKDDDSLFDNAKGFTNFAAPGADRLKITLTLTKKLLTDLEDTDFVEILRIDNGKVKKIKSKTRYNQI
;
A
#
# COMPACT_ATOMS: atom_id res chain seq x y z
N VAL A 1 -0.46 17.59 15.01
CA VAL A 1 -0.53 16.24 14.45
C VAL A 1 -1.75 16.15 13.56
N ILE A 2 -1.57 15.91 12.28
CA ILE A 2 -2.65 15.61 11.33
C ILE A 2 -2.55 14.11 11.08
N PRO A 3 -3.28 13.28 11.81
CA PRO A 3 -3.26 11.84 11.55
C PRO A 3 -3.93 11.57 10.21
N GLY A 4 -3.27 10.80 9.35
CA GLY A 4 -3.85 10.27 8.15
C GLY A 4 -5.12 9.46 8.49
N ASN A 5 -6.13 9.59 7.67
CA ASN A 5 -7.35 8.80 7.83
C ASN A 5 -7.06 7.37 7.37
N ILE A 6 -7.36 6.37 8.21
CA ILE A 6 -7.31 4.98 7.78
C ILE A 6 -8.71 4.55 7.33
N THR A 7 -8.76 3.92 6.17
CA THR A 7 -9.99 3.36 5.59
C THR A 7 -9.82 1.87 5.34
N PHE A 8 -10.89 1.14 5.48
CA PHE A 8 -10.97 -0.27 5.15
C PHE A 8 -11.97 -0.45 4.01
N ASP A 9 -11.54 -1.11 2.96
CA ASP A 9 -12.36 -1.47 1.81
C ASP A 9 -12.42 -3.00 1.72
N ASN A 10 -13.61 -3.55 1.92
CA ASN A 10 -13.88 -4.98 1.80
C ASN A 10 -14.46 -5.37 0.43
N ARG A 11 -14.46 -4.46 -0.52
CA ARG A 11 -14.91 -4.67 -1.90
C ARG A 11 -13.90 -4.12 -2.90
N TYR A 12 -12.61 -4.34 -2.60
CA TYR A 12 -11.53 -3.91 -3.47
C TYR A 12 -11.52 -4.79 -4.71
N ASN A 13 -11.87 -4.19 -5.85
CA ASN A 13 -12.08 -4.96 -7.07
C ASN A 13 -10.75 -5.49 -7.61
N ALA A 14 -10.67 -6.80 -7.76
CA ALA A 14 -9.52 -7.52 -8.26
C ALA A 14 -9.85 -8.18 -9.59
N VAL A 15 -8.92 -8.18 -10.51
CA VAL A 15 -9.00 -8.93 -11.76
C VAL A 15 -7.78 -9.83 -11.86
N LYS A 16 -8.04 -11.11 -11.88
CA LYS A 16 -7.03 -12.15 -12.05
C LYS A 16 -6.69 -12.27 -13.52
N LEU A 17 -5.42 -12.26 -13.86
CA LEU A 17 -4.95 -12.30 -15.23
C LEU A 17 -4.21 -13.61 -15.51
N ASN A 18 -4.36 -14.11 -16.73
CA ASN A 18 -3.52 -15.18 -17.21
C ASN A 18 -2.06 -14.67 -17.35
N PRO A 19 -1.05 -15.40 -16.86
CA PRO A 19 0.34 -14.96 -16.94
C PRO A 19 0.86 -14.82 -18.37
N THR A 20 0.24 -15.47 -19.34
CA THR A 20 0.66 -15.39 -20.74
C THR A 20 -0.46 -14.92 -21.65
N ASN A 21 -0.16 -13.95 -22.50
CA ASN A 21 -1.05 -13.49 -23.57
C ASN A 21 -0.34 -13.64 -24.91
N PHE A 22 -0.89 -14.44 -25.83
CA PHE A 22 -0.27 -14.79 -27.12
C PHE A 22 1.17 -15.29 -27.00
N GLY A 23 1.49 -16.05 -25.93
CA GLY A 23 2.83 -16.57 -25.68
C GLY A 23 3.82 -15.54 -25.08
N ILE A 24 3.35 -14.33 -24.77
CA ILE A 24 4.16 -13.28 -24.12
C ILE A 24 3.83 -13.29 -22.62
N ASP A 25 4.87 -13.37 -21.78
CA ASP A 25 4.74 -13.19 -20.33
C ASP A 25 4.39 -11.73 -20.04
N ILE A 26 3.20 -11.50 -19.49
CA ILE A 26 2.71 -10.14 -19.17
C ILE A 26 3.32 -9.56 -17.91
N SER A 27 3.94 -10.39 -17.07
CA SER A 27 4.54 -9.93 -15.80
C SER A 27 5.57 -8.81 -16.00
N VAL A 28 6.30 -8.86 -17.11
CA VAL A 28 7.31 -7.85 -17.49
C VAL A 28 6.72 -6.46 -17.76
N TYR A 29 5.43 -6.40 -18.12
CA TYR A 29 4.78 -5.15 -18.51
C TYR A 29 3.79 -4.62 -17.47
N LEU A 30 3.52 -5.37 -16.42
CA LEU A 30 2.45 -5.06 -15.46
C LEU A 30 2.60 -3.68 -14.81
N GLU A 31 3.79 -3.28 -14.42
CA GLU A 31 4.02 -1.98 -13.78
C GLU A 31 3.59 -0.80 -14.67
N LYS A 32 3.61 -0.99 -16.00
CA LYS A 32 3.18 0.03 -16.96
C LYS A 32 1.66 0.19 -17.01
N PHE A 33 0.90 -0.75 -16.42
CA PHE A 33 -0.56 -0.66 -16.37
C PHE A 33 -1.05 0.24 -15.23
N ILE A 34 -0.24 0.50 -14.21
CA ILE A 34 -0.65 1.37 -13.10
C ILE A 34 -1.05 2.75 -13.62
N GLY A 35 -2.23 3.21 -13.25
CA GLY A 35 -2.83 4.47 -13.71
C GLY A 35 -3.38 4.44 -15.15
N LYS A 36 -3.32 3.29 -15.84
CA LYS A 36 -3.90 3.15 -17.20
C LYS A 36 -5.32 2.63 -17.11
N THR A 37 -6.10 3.00 -18.12
CA THR A 37 -7.43 2.44 -18.33
C THR A 37 -7.33 1.16 -19.13
N ILE A 38 -7.95 0.11 -18.63
CA ILE A 38 -8.15 -1.15 -19.33
C ILE A 38 -9.63 -1.27 -19.72
N THR A 39 -9.90 -1.93 -20.83
CA THR A 39 -11.27 -2.16 -21.28
C THR A 39 -11.45 -3.62 -21.65
N GLY A 40 -12.50 -4.22 -21.13
CA GLY A 40 -12.89 -5.58 -21.47
C GLY A 40 -13.28 -5.68 -22.93
N LYS A 41 -12.65 -6.61 -23.66
CA LYS A 41 -12.88 -6.76 -25.10
C LYS A 41 -14.31 -7.18 -25.45
N ILE A 42 -14.96 -7.94 -24.57
CA ILE A 42 -16.31 -8.48 -24.79
C ILE A 42 -17.34 -7.57 -24.13
N SER A 43 -17.11 -7.18 -22.87
CA SER A 43 -18.06 -6.38 -22.07
C SER A 43 -18.05 -4.89 -22.41
N ASN A 44 -16.97 -4.36 -23.00
CA ASN A 44 -16.69 -2.93 -23.13
C ASN A 44 -16.65 -2.17 -21.78
N ILE A 45 -16.58 -2.88 -20.65
CA ILE A 45 -16.44 -2.27 -19.34
C ILE A 45 -15.01 -1.74 -19.20
N SER A 46 -14.89 -0.52 -18.67
CA SER A 46 -13.60 0.14 -18.51
C SER A 46 -13.29 0.38 -17.03
N ALA A 47 -12.03 0.19 -16.66
CA ALA A 47 -11.54 0.43 -15.31
C ALA A 47 -10.11 0.98 -15.32
N THR A 48 -9.78 1.77 -14.32
CA THR A 48 -8.42 2.25 -14.09
C THR A 48 -7.68 1.28 -13.17
N VAL A 49 -6.46 0.91 -13.55
CA VAL A 49 -5.60 0.05 -12.72
C VAL A 49 -4.99 0.89 -11.60
N GLU A 50 -5.27 0.55 -10.36
CA GLU A 50 -4.75 1.24 -9.19
C GLU A 50 -3.51 0.56 -8.61
N LYS A 51 -3.49 -0.77 -8.61
CA LYS A 51 -2.41 -1.55 -8.01
C LYS A 51 -2.25 -2.90 -8.70
N ILE A 52 -1.07 -3.45 -8.57
CA ILE A 52 -0.71 -4.76 -9.12
C ILE A 52 -0.17 -5.62 -7.99
N ALA A 53 -0.59 -6.88 -7.97
CA ALA A 53 0.01 -7.94 -7.19
C ALA A 53 0.66 -8.95 -8.12
N LEU A 54 1.95 -9.14 -7.97
CA LEU A 54 2.69 -10.18 -8.68
C LEU A 54 2.36 -11.56 -8.11
N PRO A 55 2.49 -12.61 -8.90
CA PRO A 55 2.26 -13.97 -8.42
C PRO A 55 3.21 -14.30 -7.28
N THR A 56 2.68 -14.98 -6.28
CA THR A 56 3.46 -15.53 -5.16
C THR A 56 3.69 -17.02 -5.36
N THR A 57 4.72 -17.55 -4.73
CA THR A 57 5.04 -18.98 -4.83
C THR A 57 4.41 -19.84 -3.74
N ASP A 58 3.97 -19.20 -2.61
CA ASP A 58 3.36 -19.90 -1.49
C ASP A 58 2.46 -18.94 -0.66
N PRO A 59 1.13 -19.04 -0.74
CA PRO A 59 0.38 -19.81 -1.74
C PRO A 59 0.58 -19.29 -3.16
N VAL A 60 0.39 -20.16 -4.14
CA VAL A 60 0.49 -19.79 -5.55
C VAL A 60 -0.70 -18.91 -5.91
N ASP A 61 -0.45 -17.63 -6.08
CA ASP A 61 -1.44 -16.66 -6.57
C ASP A 61 -1.14 -16.28 -8.01
N ASP A 62 -2.19 -16.07 -8.79
CA ASP A 62 -2.05 -15.55 -10.14
C ASP A 62 -1.76 -14.05 -10.15
N ILE A 63 -1.28 -13.56 -11.28
CA ILE A 63 -1.14 -12.13 -11.52
C ILE A 63 -2.49 -11.47 -11.31
N THR A 64 -2.55 -10.49 -10.40
CA THR A 64 -3.79 -9.80 -10.05
C THR A 64 -3.61 -8.30 -10.19
N ILE A 65 -4.52 -7.65 -10.89
CA ILE A 65 -4.62 -6.20 -10.93
C ILE A 65 -5.80 -5.75 -10.09
N TYR A 66 -5.62 -4.68 -9.34
CA TYR A 66 -6.68 -4.02 -8.60
C TYR A 66 -7.15 -2.81 -9.38
N VAL A 67 -8.46 -2.73 -9.56
CA VAL A 67 -9.07 -1.78 -10.50
C VAL A 67 -10.18 -0.98 -9.85
N LYS A 68 -10.34 0.24 -10.35
CA LYS A 68 -11.49 1.09 -10.09
C LYS A 68 -12.31 1.22 -11.36
N TYR A 69 -13.55 0.74 -11.34
CA TYR A 69 -14.45 0.88 -12.47
C TYR A 69 -14.78 2.34 -12.73
N ILE A 70 -14.83 2.72 -14.01
CA ILE A 70 -15.09 4.10 -14.44
C ILE A 70 -16.57 4.41 -14.31
N ASN A 71 -17.43 3.46 -14.66
CA ASN A 71 -18.88 3.60 -14.54
C ASN A 71 -19.37 2.91 -13.27
N SER A 72 -20.15 3.61 -12.46
CA SER A 72 -20.68 3.04 -11.23
C SER A 72 -21.70 1.94 -11.55
N GLY A 73 -21.54 0.79 -10.90
CA GLY A 73 -22.39 -0.38 -11.12
C GLY A 73 -21.88 -1.36 -12.16
N ASP A 74 -20.89 -0.96 -12.97
CA ASP A 74 -20.21 -1.88 -13.87
C ASP A 74 -19.17 -2.69 -13.12
N ASP A 75 -19.00 -3.95 -13.48
CA ASP A 75 -17.88 -4.79 -13.07
C ASP A 75 -17.53 -5.79 -14.16
N PHE A 76 -16.36 -6.40 -14.06
CA PHE A 76 -15.92 -7.42 -14.99
C PHE A 76 -16.54 -8.79 -14.70
N SER A 77 -17.33 -8.94 -13.63
CA SER A 77 -17.91 -10.23 -13.24
C SER A 77 -18.90 -10.80 -14.26
N SER A 78 -19.52 -9.92 -15.05
CA SER A 78 -20.40 -10.31 -16.15
C SER A 78 -19.67 -10.50 -17.50
N SER A 79 -18.37 -10.18 -17.54
CA SER A 79 -17.56 -10.27 -18.74
C SER A 79 -16.64 -11.46 -18.67
N VAL A 80 -16.72 -12.32 -19.64
CA VAL A 80 -15.68 -13.33 -19.86
C VAL A 80 -14.48 -12.59 -20.46
N PHE A 81 -13.52 -12.19 -19.63
CA PHE A 81 -12.18 -11.98 -20.16
C PHE A 81 -11.66 -13.32 -20.61
N THR A 82 -11.21 -13.42 -21.82
CA THR A 82 -10.53 -14.62 -22.31
C THR A 82 -9.30 -14.96 -21.45
N ASP A 83 -8.79 -13.96 -20.71
CA ASP A 83 -7.55 -14.05 -19.94
C ASP A 83 -7.65 -13.43 -18.52
N GLY A 84 -8.85 -13.31 -17.93
CA GLY A 84 -9.02 -12.76 -16.60
C GLY A 84 -10.32 -13.12 -15.92
N GLU A 85 -10.32 -13.14 -14.59
CA GLU A 85 -11.47 -13.39 -13.74
C GLU A 85 -11.64 -12.21 -12.77
N ALA A 86 -12.86 -11.67 -12.68
CA ALA A 86 -13.18 -10.61 -11.74
C ALA A 86 -13.51 -11.18 -10.35
N LEU A 87 -12.87 -10.64 -9.32
CA LEU A 87 -12.93 -11.09 -7.95
C LEU A 87 -13.05 -9.89 -7.00
N ILE A 88 -13.34 -10.17 -5.75
CA ILE A 88 -13.37 -9.16 -4.69
C ILE A 88 -12.31 -9.49 -3.67
N GLY A 89 -11.38 -8.57 -3.50
CA GLY A 89 -10.39 -8.59 -2.43
C GLY A 89 -10.73 -7.57 -1.33
N SER A 90 -9.78 -7.37 -0.44
CA SER A 90 -9.87 -6.39 0.62
C SER A 90 -8.56 -5.62 0.77
N ALA A 91 -8.68 -4.34 1.11
CA ALA A 91 -7.55 -3.43 1.26
C ALA A 91 -7.72 -2.50 2.45
N ALA A 92 -6.59 -2.01 2.96
CA ALA A 92 -6.58 -0.91 3.91
C ALA A 92 -5.72 0.22 3.35
N SER A 93 -6.22 1.46 3.44
CA SER A 93 -5.53 2.64 2.94
C SER A 93 -5.37 3.65 4.06
N LEU A 94 -4.16 4.18 4.18
CA LEU A 94 -3.82 5.27 5.08
C LEU A 94 -3.57 6.52 4.25
N GLY A 95 -4.29 7.60 4.53
CA GLY A 95 -4.06 8.90 3.89
C GLY A 95 -2.82 9.61 4.43
N ASP A 96 -2.42 10.68 3.75
CA ASP A 96 -1.32 11.54 4.19
C ASP A 96 -1.51 12.03 5.62
N GLY A 97 -0.43 12.06 6.38
CA GLY A 97 -0.50 12.50 7.76
C GLY A 97 0.86 12.73 8.40
N VAL A 98 0.83 13.26 9.62
CA VAL A 98 2.00 13.42 10.49
C VAL A 98 1.72 12.70 11.80
N PHE A 99 2.54 11.72 12.11
CA PHE A 99 2.43 10.89 13.29
C PHE A 99 3.50 11.25 14.31
N PHE A 100 3.14 11.31 15.60
CA PHE A 100 4.10 11.46 16.67
C PHE A 100 4.49 10.08 17.19
N ILE A 101 5.73 9.66 16.89
CA ILE A 101 6.26 8.34 17.24
C ILE A 101 7.66 8.50 17.82
N ARG A 102 7.90 7.89 18.98
CA ARG A 102 9.20 7.88 19.67
C ARG A 102 9.84 9.27 19.87
N GLY A 103 9.00 10.29 20.13
CA GLY A 103 9.47 11.65 20.34
C GLY A 103 9.61 12.50 19.08
N TYR A 104 9.31 11.95 17.89
CA TYR A 104 9.47 12.63 16.60
C TYR A 104 8.14 12.78 15.87
N PHE A 105 8.02 13.88 15.10
CA PHE A 105 6.95 14.08 14.15
C PHE A 105 7.39 13.50 12.79
N VAL A 106 6.77 12.42 12.36
CA VAL A 106 7.11 11.72 11.13
C VAL A 106 5.99 11.91 10.12
N LYS A 107 6.33 12.45 8.94
CA LYS A 107 5.39 12.57 7.82
C LYS A 107 5.25 11.23 7.13
N VAL A 108 4.01 10.84 6.86
CA VAL A 108 3.65 9.64 6.11
C VAL A 108 2.86 10.06 4.89
N THR A 109 3.26 9.63 3.73
CA THR A 109 2.49 9.76 2.49
C THR A 109 1.44 8.66 2.42
N GLN A 110 0.45 8.84 1.58
CA GLN A 110 -0.61 7.86 1.36
C GLN A 110 -0.03 6.47 1.03
N GLN A 111 -0.54 5.47 1.73
CA GLN A 111 -0.16 4.07 1.53
C GLN A 111 -1.41 3.19 1.48
N THR A 112 -1.38 2.17 0.63
CA THR A 112 -2.44 1.17 0.53
C THR A 112 -1.82 -0.22 0.57
N ILE A 113 -2.36 -1.09 1.40
CA ILE A 113 -1.98 -2.50 1.45
C ILE A 113 -3.18 -3.39 1.15
N ILE A 114 -2.92 -4.49 0.48
CA ILE A 114 -3.90 -5.53 0.23
C ILE A 114 -3.92 -6.46 1.45
N LEU A 115 -5.11 -6.68 1.99
CA LEU A 115 -5.29 -7.58 3.13
C LEU A 115 -5.45 -9.01 2.65
N ASP A 116 -6.46 -9.27 1.83
CA ASP A 116 -6.65 -10.54 1.15
C ASP A 116 -6.91 -10.30 -0.34
N TYR A 117 -6.31 -11.13 -1.18
CA TYR A 117 -6.40 -10.96 -2.63
C TYR A 117 -7.81 -11.25 -3.15
N TYR A 118 -8.44 -12.31 -2.64
CA TYR A 118 -9.68 -12.83 -3.18
C TYR A 118 -10.75 -13.05 -2.09
N SER A 119 -10.61 -12.38 -0.95
CA SER A 119 -11.57 -12.47 0.16
C SER A 119 -11.94 -11.08 0.68
N ASN A 120 -13.21 -10.93 1.00
CA ASN A 120 -13.76 -9.73 1.63
C ASN A 120 -13.88 -9.84 3.17
N ASN A 121 -13.42 -10.95 3.75
CA ASN A 121 -13.49 -11.23 5.18
C ASN A 121 -12.12 -11.32 5.86
N PRO A 122 -11.24 -10.33 5.71
CA PRO A 122 -9.92 -10.36 6.30
C PRO A 122 -9.98 -10.33 7.82
N SER A 123 -8.96 -10.93 8.47
CA SER A 123 -8.78 -10.93 9.91
C SER A 123 -7.35 -10.55 10.26
N TYR A 124 -7.10 -9.24 10.40
CA TYR A 124 -5.76 -8.67 10.60
C TYR A 124 -5.76 -7.50 11.56
N ARG A 125 -4.58 -7.26 12.12
CA ARG A 125 -4.19 -6.00 12.74
C ARG A 125 -3.42 -5.18 11.70
N VAL A 126 -3.88 -3.98 11.43
CA VAL A 126 -3.27 -3.08 10.44
C VAL A 126 -2.67 -1.88 11.19
N GLY A 127 -1.46 -1.54 10.87
CA GLY A 127 -0.75 -0.46 11.56
C GLY A 127 0.53 -0.03 10.85
N LEU A 128 1.25 0.85 11.50
CA LEU A 128 2.52 1.37 11.03
C LEU A 128 3.68 0.58 11.64
N GLN A 129 4.48 -0.02 10.79
CA GLN A 129 5.79 -0.55 11.16
C GLN A 129 6.78 0.60 11.21
N VAL A 130 7.46 0.73 12.34
CA VAL A 130 8.50 1.74 12.56
C VAL A 130 9.85 1.14 12.21
N THR A 131 10.59 1.79 11.32
CA THR A 131 11.96 1.41 10.99
C THR A 131 12.86 2.61 11.23
N GLU A 132 13.92 2.42 12.01
CA GLU A 132 14.94 3.42 12.28
C GLU A 132 16.25 3.02 11.62
N SER A 133 16.90 3.97 10.97
CA SER A 133 18.21 3.77 10.35
C SER A 133 19.02 5.06 10.42
N PHE A 134 20.33 4.93 10.40
CA PHE A 134 21.22 6.07 10.19
C PHE A 134 21.58 6.17 8.72
N ILE A 135 21.49 7.36 8.18
CA ILE A 135 21.87 7.68 6.80
C ILE A 135 23.02 8.69 6.84
N GLY A 136 24.03 8.43 6.01
CA GLY A 136 25.18 9.30 5.83
C GLY A 136 25.24 9.86 4.42
N SER A 137 26.32 10.59 4.12
CA SER A 137 26.56 11.19 2.80
C SER A 137 26.71 10.18 1.65
N LYS A 138 26.92 8.90 1.96
CA LYS A 138 26.91 7.81 0.96
C LYS A 138 25.50 7.39 0.53
N ASP A 139 24.52 7.67 1.37
CA ASP A 139 23.11 7.28 1.15
C ASP A 139 22.28 8.45 0.62
N ASP A 140 22.71 9.68 0.94
CA ASP A 140 22.02 10.93 0.56
C ASP A 140 23.03 12.02 0.25
N ASP A 141 23.13 12.39 -1.01
CA ASP A 141 24.06 13.41 -1.52
C ASP A 141 23.82 14.81 -0.92
N SER A 142 22.61 15.06 -0.39
CA SER A 142 22.32 16.33 0.28
C SER A 142 23.06 16.51 1.61
N LEU A 143 23.68 15.45 2.11
CA LEU A 143 24.52 15.48 3.32
C LEU A 143 25.99 15.81 3.06
N PHE A 144 26.40 16.04 1.81
CA PHE A 144 27.70 16.64 1.53
C PHE A 144 27.67 18.15 1.77
N ASP A 145 28.83 18.69 2.17
CA ASP A 145 29.01 20.14 2.32
C ASP A 145 28.85 20.83 0.96
N ASN A 146 28.00 21.83 0.89
CA ASN A 146 27.67 22.58 -0.32
C ASN A 146 28.50 23.88 -0.49
N ALA A 147 29.50 24.14 0.36
CA ALA A 147 30.30 25.37 0.39
C ALA A 147 31.27 25.45 -0.80
N LYS A 148 30.74 25.68 -2.00
CA LYS A 148 31.56 25.83 -3.22
C LYS A 148 32.63 26.92 -3.06
N GLY A 149 33.87 26.60 -3.44
CA GLY A 149 35.00 27.49 -3.36
C GLY A 149 35.76 27.44 -2.03
N PHE A 150 35.39 26.61 -1.10
CA PHE A 150 36.08 26.35 0.15
C PHE A 150 36.64 24.93 0.20
N THR A 151 37.63 24.72 1.06
CA THR A 151 38.38 23.45 1.16
C THR A 151 37.53 22.27 1.65
N ASN A 152 36.43 22.55 2.31
CA ASN A 152 35.48 21.56 2.80
C ASN A 152 34.30 21.21 1.83
N PHE A 153 34.37 21.79 0.61
CA PHE A 153 33.35 21.47 -0.41
C PHE A 153 33.32 19.96 -0.67
N ALA A 154 32.07 19.39 -0.68
CA ALA A 154 31.81 17.97 -0.81
C ALA A 154 32.42 17.09 0.30
N ALA A 155 32.81 17.66 1.44
CA ALA A 155 33.14 16.85 2.61
C ALA A 155 31.89 16.14 3.17
N PRO A 156 32.03 14.91 3.69
CA PRO A 156 30.91 14.20 4.34
C PRO A 156 30.38 15.00 5.52
N GLY A 157 29.07 15.22 5.53
CA GLY A 157 28.37 15.83 6.67
C GLY A 157 28.05 14.81 7.76
N ALA A 158 27.36 15.27 8.81
CA ALA A 158 26.95 14.42 9.92
C ALA A 158 25.85 13.45 9.49
N ASP A 159 25.94 12.22 10.00
CA ASP A 159 24.90 11.22 9.85
C ASP A 159 23.57 11.67 10.47
N ARG A 160 22.47 11.21 9.92
CA ARG A 160 21.11 11.55 10.35
C ARG A 160 20.29 10.32 10.68
N LEU A 161 19.49 10.44 11.74
CA LEU A 161 18.47 9.45 12.05
C LEU A 161 17.33 9.57 11.04
N LYS A 162 17.03 8.48 10.33
CA LYS A 162 15.90 8.34 9.44
C LYS A 162 14.86 7.43 10.08
N ILE A 163 13.65 7.93 10.27
CA ILE A 163 12.51 7.16 10.76
C ILE A 163 11.53 6.99 9.61
N THR A 164 11.23 5.75 9.28
CA THR A 164 10.28 5.38 8.22
C THR A 164 9.09 4.66 8.84
N LEU A 165 7.89 5.03 8.40
CA LEU A 165 6.63 4.43 8.81
C LEU A 165 5.99 3.75 7.60
N THR A 166 5.87 2.43 7.65
CA THR A 166 5.30 1.64 6.57
C THR A 166 4.01 0.98 7.02
N LEU A 167 2.95 1.15 6.24
CA LEU A 167 1.67 0.50 6.50
C LEU A 167 1.81 -1.01 6.28
N THR A 168 1.56 -1.80 7.31
CA THR A 168 1.67 -3.26 7.29
C THR A 168 0.48 -3.93 7.95
N LYS A 169 0.31 -5.22 7.67
CA LYS A 169 -0.67 -6.08 8.33
C LYS A 169 0.04 -7.15 9.16
N LYS A 170 -0.55 -7.49 10.31
CA LYS A 170 -0.15 -8.60 11.17
C LYS A 170 -1.34 -9.49 11.46
N LEU A 171 -1.11 -10.75 11.77
CA LEU A 171 -2.17 -11.65 12.22
C LEU A 171 -2.76 -11.16 13.55
N LEU A 172 -4.01 -11.51 13.83
CA LEU A 172 -4.65 -11.15 15.10
C LEU A 172 -3.94 -11.76 16.32
N THR A 173 -3.26 -12.89 16.11
CA THR A 173 -2.49 -13.62 17.13
C THR A 173 -1.07 -13.09 17.34
N ASP A 174 -0.54 -12.32 16.39
CA ASP A 174 0.78 -11.69 16.52
C ASP A 174 0.64 -10.43 17.35
N LEU A 175 1.09 -10.48 18.61
CA LEU A 175 1.02 -9.39 19.58
C LEU A 175 2.35 -8.69 19.79
N GLU A 176 3.37 -9.00 18.99
CA GLU A 176 4.66 -8.32 19.02
C GLU A 176 4.52 -6.89 18.49
N ASP A 177 4.54 -5.91 19.39
CA ASP A 177 4.30 -4.49 19.06
C ASP A 177 5.53 -3.58 19.31
N THR A 178 6.73 -4.15 19.44
CA THR A 178 7.95 -3.35 19.73
C THR A 178 8.15 -2.23 18.70
N ASP A 179 7.96 -2.52 17.42
CA ASP A 179 8.10 -1.58 16.32
C ASP A 179 6.81 -1.42 15.49
N PHE A 180 5.68 -1.87 16.04
CA PHE A 180 4.40 -1.83 15.35
C PHE A 180 3.37 -1.03 16.13
N VAL A 181 2.77 -0.05 15.46
CA VAL A 181 1.69 0.78 16.02
C VAL A 181 0.38 0.40 15.36
N GLU A 182 -0.44 -0.40 16.03
CA GLU A 182 -1.77 -0.77 15.54
C GLU A 182 -2.67 0.47 15.41
N ILE A 183 -3.27 0.65 14.24
CA ILE A 183 -4.22 1.72 13.96
C ILE A 183 -5.63 1.17 13.75
N LEU A 184 -5.73 0.01 13.09
CA LEU A 184 -6.98 -0.61 12.70
C LEU A 184 -6.94 -2.10 13.03
N ARG A 185 -8.03 -2.62 13.57
CA ARG A 185 -8.23 -4.06 13.78
C ARG A 185 -9.49 -4.51 13.06
N ILE A 186 -9.32 -5.53 12.24
CA ILE A 186 -10.37 -6.15 11.45
C ILE A 186 -10.46 -7.62 11.86
N ASP A 187 -11.66 -8.11 12.00
CA ASP A 187 -11.93 -9.49 12.31
C ASP A 187 -13.14 -9.96 11.50
N ASN A 188 -12.94 -10.98 10.68
CA ASN A 188 -13.93 -11.52 9.76
C ASN A 188 -14.61 -10.42 8.92
N GLY A 189 -13.81 -9.58 8.27
CA GLY A 189 -14.29 -8.48 7.42
C GLY A 189 -14.97 -7.32 8.15
N LYS A 190 -14.98 -7.32 9.49
CA LYS A 190 -15.61 -6.28 10.30
C LYS A 190 -14.57 -5.48 11.08
N VAL A 191 -14.65 -4.16 11.00
CA VAL A 191 -13.82 -3.28 11.81
C VAL A 191 -14.20 -3.42 13.28
N LYS A 192 -13.25 -3.88 14.11
CA LYS A 192 -13.40 -4.03 15.56
C LYS A 192 -12.90 -2.83 16.32
N LYS A 193 -11.80 -2.21 15.85
CA LYS A 193 -11.16 -1.09 16.52
C LYS A 193 -10.50 -0.18 15.48
N ILE A 194 -10.73 1.10 15.62
CA ILE A 194 -9.95 2.14 14.95
C ILE A 194 -9.33 3.00 16.04
N LYS A 195 -8.02 3.23 15.99
CA LYS A 195 -7.37 4.18 16.90
C LYS A 195 -7.85 5.59 16.54
N SER A 196 -8.78 6.12 17.34
CA SER A 196 -9.36 7.43 17.10
C SER A 196 -8.32 8.54 17.32
N LYS A 197 -8.53 9.67 16.66
CA LYS A 197 -7.77 10.91 16.91
C LYS A 197 -7.90 11.28 18.39
N THR A 198 -6.78 11.59 19.03
CA THR A 198 -6.80 12.25 20.34
C THR A 198 -7.50 13.60 20.16
N ARG A 199 -8.70 13.76 20.69
CA ARG A 199 -9.41 15.02 20.68
C ARG A 199 -8.88 15.85 21.85
N TYR A 200 -8.08 16.86 21.56
CA TYR A 200 -7.62 17.83 22.58
C TYR A 200 -8.74 18.75 23.10
N ASN A 201 -9.96 18.65 22.59
CA ASN A 201 -11.10 19.49 22.95
C ASN A 201 -11.95 18.93 24.11
N GLN A 202 -11.48 17.94 24.83
CA GLN A 202 -12.14 17.36 26.00
C GLN A 202 -11.27 17.58 27.26
N ILE A 203 -10.91 18.83 27.49
CA ILE A 203 -10.45 19.29 28.82
C ILE A 203 -11.50 20.25 29.35
#